data_19685cb7b60cb31cf866e124b33649fc
#
_entry.id   19685cb7b60cb31cf866e124b33649fc
#
_cell.length_a   1.000
_cell.length_b   1.000
_cell.length_c   1.000
_cell.angle_alpha   90.00
_cell.angle_beta   90.00
_cell.angle_gamma   90.00
#
_symmetry.space_group_name_H-M   'P 1'
#
loop_
_entity.id
_entity.type
_entity.pdbx_description
1 polymer ?
#
loop_
_entity_poly.entity_id
_entity_poly.type
_entity_poly.pdbx_seq_one_letter_code
_entity_poly.pdbx_strand_id
1 'polypeptide(L)'
;MLYPIQTKTRSVYSLNGIWKFKQGNNDVHTLLDTDEVMVVPSSFNDLVVDKDKRRFVGDNWYELMVALPVVADDEELVVRFGSVTHQAKVYADGHLIGEHKGGFTPFECLIPSSLYDAEQFRLTVCANNELNYTTLPVGNYSEEVDENGQIVKTVKENFDFFNYAGIQRTVHLYKRPKNRIEDIVIRTELNQDLTQAVVNVDVKTVGQYDSIRMSILDQEGQEVGLLENGQMVIEHPRLWEVLDAYLYTAKVELFDGENLLDTYSEQFGIRSVAVENGQFFINGKP
;
A
#
# COMPACT_ATOMS: atom_id res chain seq x y z
N MET A 1 -5.99 6.10 -2.33
CA MET A 1 -4.51 5.91 -2.51
C MET A 1 -4.28 4.81 -3.52
N LEU A 2 -3.71 5.14 -4.66
CA LEU A 2 -3.44 4.20 -5.75
C LEU A 2 -2.30 3.24 -5.40
N TYR A 3 -2.38 1.99 -5.91
CA TYR A 3 -1.26 1.06 -5.79
C TYR A 3 -0.11 1.50 -6.70
N PRO A 4 1.17 1.43 -6.27
CA PRO A 4 2.28 1.83 -7.13
C PRO A 4 2.42 0.86 -8.32
N ILE A 5 2.26 1.41 -9.53
CA ILE A 5 2.46 0.71 -10.79
C ILE A 5 3.45 1.46 -11.67
N GLN A 6 4.19 0.74 -12.48
CA GLN A 6 5.06 1.32 -13.50
C GLN A 6 4.21 1.88 -14.63
N THR A 7 4.40 3.16 -14.96
CA THR A 7 3.74 3.84 -16.09
C THR A 7 4.77 4.64 -16.89
N LYS A 8 4.32 5.45 -17.84
CA LYS A 8 5.20 6.41 -18.54
C LYS A 8 5.68 7.55 -17.64
N THR A 9 4.93 7.84 -16.56
CA THR A 9 5.15 8.99 -15.66
C THR A 9 5.52 8.58 -14.23
N ARG A 10 5.43 7.28 -13.91
CA ARG A 10 5.70 6.72 -12.58
C ARG A 10 6.70 5.59 -12.67
N SER A 11 7.66 5.56 -11.75
CA SER A 11 8.66 4.47 -11.66
C SER A 11 8.58 3.79 -10.31
N VAL A 12 8.62 2.45 -10.29
CA VAL A 12 8.48 1.64 -9.07
C VAL A 12 9.68 0.75 -8.88
N TYR A 13 10.26 0.79 -7.69
CA TYR A 13 11.41 -0.01 -7.28
C TYR A 13 11.02 -0.85 -6.07
N SER A 14 11.24 -2.16 -6.14
CA SER A 14 11.01 -3.05 -5.00
C SER A 14 12.13 -2.88 -3.97
N LEU A 15 11.76 -2.70 -2.71
CA LEU A 15 12.67 -2.75 -1.58
C LEU A 15 12.57 -4.07 -0.82
N ASN A 16 11.85 -5.06 -1.37
CA ASN A 16 11.81 -6.40 -0.80
C ASN A 16 13.20 -7.04 -0.84
N GLY A 17 13.52 -7.84 0.17
CA GLY A 17 14.81 -8.50 0.23
C GLY A 17 15.29 -8.71 1.66
N ILE A 18 16.59 -8.71 1.85
CA ILE A 18 17.24 -8.91 3.15
C ILE A 18 17.57 -7.56 3.75
N TRP A 19 17.01 -7.29 4.93
CA TRP A 19 17.26 -6.09 5.71
C TRP A 19 18.03 -6.44 6.98
N LYS A 20 18.84 -5.53 7.50
CA LYS A 20 19.34 -5.64 8.87
C LYS A 20 18.18 -5.67 9.85
N PHE A 21 18.31 -6.41 10.94
CA PHE A 21 17.24 -6.59 11.93
C PHE A 21 17.78 -6.57 13.35
N LYS A 22 17.06 -5.91 14.28
CA LYS A 22 17.38 -5.86 15.70
C LYS A 22 16.14 -5.69 16.54
N GLN A 23 16.05 -6.38 17.66
CA GLN A 23 15.00 -6.20 18.66
C GLN A 23 15.47 -5.35 19.83
N GLY A 24 14.55 -4.58 20.43
CA GLY A 24 14.81 -3.74 21.59
C GLY A 24 15.26 -2.32 21.25
N ASN A 25 16.13 -1.76 22.06
CA ASN A 25 16.55 -0.37 21.94
C ASN A 25 17.49 -0.12 20.75
N ASN A 26 17.31 0.99 20.08
CA ASN A 26 18.19 1.47 19.02
C ASN A 26 18.28 2.99 19.00
N ASP A 27 19.46 3.50 18.63
CA ASP A 27 19.67 4.91 18.30
C ASP A 27 19.56 5.08 16.78
N VAL A 28 18.53 5.80 16.34
CA VAL A 28 18.24 6.03 14.91
C VAL A 28 19.28 6.90 14.19
N HIS A 29 20.15 7.60 14.93
CA HIS A 29 21.19 8.45 14.35
C HIS A 29 22.45 7.67 13.96
N THR A 30 22.57 6.42 14.42
CA THR A 30 23.67 5.51 14.07
C THR A 30 23.20 4.37 13.16
N LEU A 31 24.14 3.70 12.49
CA LEU A 31 23.83 2.45 11.77
C LEU A 31 23.32 1.40 12.75
N LEU A 32 22.39 0.58 12.30
CA LEU A 32 21.90 -0.53 13.10
C LEU A 32 23.03 -1.50 13.42
N ASP A 33 23.42 -1.52 14.69
CA ASP A 33 24.52 -2.36 15.21
C ASP A 33 23.99 -3.78 15.43
N THR A 34 24.07 -4.59 14.37
CA THR A 34 23.63 -6.00 14.36
C THR A 34 24.20 -6.72 13.15
N ASP A 35 24.47 -8.02 13.33
CA ASP A 35 24.71 -8.99 12.26
C ASP A 35 23.45 -9.76 11.87
N GLU A 36 22.34 -9.56 12.61
CA GLU A 36 21.07 -10.23 12.31
C GLU A 36 20.40 -9.60 11.10
N VAL A 37 19.73 -10.45 10.33
CA VAL A 37 19.00 -10.03 9.14
C VAL A 37 17.58 -10.62 9.15
N MET A 38 16.68 -9.95 8.45
CA MET A 38 15.29 -10.38 8.27
C MET A 38 14.89 -10.21 6.81
N VAL A 39 14.15 -11.19 6.30
CA VAL A 39 13.54 -11.08 4.97
C VAL A 39 12.33 -10.14 5.05
N VAL A 40 12.23 -9.21 4.11
CA VAL A 40 11.07 -8.33 3.92
C VAL A 40 10.48 -8.62 2.54
N PRO A 41 9.18 -8.91 2.41
CA PRO A 41 8.18 -8.99 3.48
C PRO A 41 8.22 -10.30 4.26
N SER A 42 8.02 -10.23 5.57
CA SER A 42 7.78 -11.40 6.41
C SER A 42 7.24 -11.03 7.79
N SER A 43 6.79 -12.05 8.53
CA SER A 43 6.65 -11.98 9.98
C SER A 43 7.94 -12.52 10.63
N PHE A 44 8.59 -11.74 11.48
CA PHE A 44 9.78 -12.22 12.17
C PHE A 44 9.46 -13.44 13.06
N ASN A 45 8.25 -13.52 13.59
CA ASN A 45 7.79 -14.61 14.44
C ASN A 45 7.80 -15.96 13.73
N ASP A 46 7.65 -16.01 12.40
CA ASP A 46 7.69 -17.24 11.62
C ASP A 46 9.11 -17.70 11.27
N LEU A 47 10.03 -16.75 11.18
CA LEU A 47 11.40 -17.03 10.70
C LEU A 47 12.39 -17.23 11.83
N VAL A 48 12.15 -16.64 13.00
CA VAL A 48 13.05 -16.75 14.15
C VAL A 48 12.80 -18.06 14.89
N VAL A 49 13.86 -18.87 15.06
CA VAL A 49 13.80 -20.18 15.74
C VAL A 49 13.89 -20.00 17.26
N ASP A 50 14.67 -19.05 17.73
CA ASP A 50 14.82 -18.75 19.15
C ASP A 50 13.47 -18.35 19.76
N LYS A 51 13.09 -19.02 20.86
CA LYS A 51 11.77 -18.87 21.48
C LYS A 51 11.53 -17.46 22.05
N ASP A 52 12.56 -16.87 22.66
CA ASP A 52 12.42 -15.58 23.35
C ASP A 52 12.38 -14.46 22.32
N LYS A 53 13.23 -14.51 21.29
CA LYS A 53 13.18 -13.61 20.13
C LYS A 53 11.87 -13.72 19.36
N ARG A 54 11.35 -14.94 19.15
CA ARG A 54 10.08 -15.19 18.47
C ARG A 54 8.89 -14.55 19.19
N ARG A 55 8.94 -14.49 20.52
CA ARG A 55 7.87 -13.97 21.39
C ARG A 55 8.14 -12.55 21.87
N PHE A 56 9.19 -11.92 21.37
CA PHE A 56 9.55 -10.57 21.75
C PHE A 56 8.40 -9.59 21.52
N VAL A 57 8.13 -8.74 22.52
CA VAL A 57 7.14 -7.67 22.48
C VAL A 57 7.85 -6.34 22.65
N GLY A 58 7.66 -5.45 21.70
CA GLY A 58 8.28 -4.12 21.68
C GLY A 58 8.78 -3.72 20.29
N ASP A 59 9.84 -2.93 20.27
CA ASP A 59 10.39 -2.34 19.07
C ASP A 59 11.27 -3.33 18.30
N ASN A 60 10.92 -3.56 17.03
CA ASN A 60 11.66 -4.35 16.08
C ASN A 60 12.19 -3.42 14.98
N TRP A 61 13.49 -3.30 14.87
CA TRP A 61 14.17 -2.38 13.97
C TRP A 61 14.63 -3.09 12.70
N TYR A 62 14.34 -2.44 11.57
CA TYR A 62 14.74 -2.86 10.24
C TYR A 62 15.55 -1.73 9.59
N GLU A 63 16.61 -2.07 8.85
CA GLU A 63 17.44 -1.08 8.15
C GLU A 63 17.89 -1.58 6.79
N LEU A 64 17.79 -0.69 5.79
CA LEU A 64 18.24 -0.92 4.43
C LEU A 64 18.93 0.33 3.88
N MET A 65 20.05 0.16 3.20
CA MET A 65 20.63 1.21 2.36
C MET A 65 19.93 1.21 1.01
N VAL A 66 19.27 2.30 0.68
CA VAL A 66 18.41 2.44 -0.50
C VAL A 66 19.11 3.34 -1.53
N ALA A 67 19.41 2.79 -2.70
CA ALA A 67 19.90 3.58 -3.83
C ALA A 67 18.80 4.51 -4.35
N LEU A 68 19.16 5.76 -4.61
CA LEU A 68 18.23 6.78 -5.10
C LEU A 68 18.21 6.82 -6.63
N PRO A 69 17.02 6.80 -7.26
CA PRO A 69 16.89 7.14 -8.67
C PRO A 69 17.05 8.64 -8.87
N VAL A 70 17.35 9.05 -10.08
CA VAL A 70 17.28 10.48 -10.46
C VAL A 70 15.82 10.95 -10.33
N VAL A 71 15.62 12.05 -9.62
CA VAL A 71 14.31 12.68 -9.36
C VAL A 71 14.33 14.07 -9.99
N ALA A 72 13.40 14.34 -10.90
CA ALA A 72 13.26 15.65 -11.53
C ALA A 72 12.56 16.66 -10.60
N ASP A 73 12.64 17.96 -10.94
CA ASP A 73 12.07 19.02 -10.12
C ASP A 73 10.54 18.94 -9.99
N ASP A 74 9.86 18.34 -10.97
CA ASP A 74 8.41 18.13 -11.02
C ASP A 74 7.97 16.78 -10.45
N GLU A 75 8.91 15.99 -9.93
CA GLU A 75 8.69 14.66 -9.33
C GLU A 75 8.86 14.66 -7.81
N GLU A 76 8.33 13.67 -7.17
CA GLU A 76 8.55 13.33 -5.76
C GLU A 76 8.79 11.83 -5.58
N LEU A 77 9.53 11.50 -4.53
CA LEU A 77 9.90 10.13 -4.18
C LEU A 77 9.21 9.72 -2.90
N VAL A 78 8.59 8.55 -2.90
CA VAL A 78 7.78 8.03 -1.81
C VAL A 78 8.22 6.62 -1.46
N VAL A 79 8.33 6.30 -0.18
CA VAL A 79 8.38 4.91 0.28
C VAL A 79 6.98 4.48 0.74
N ARG A 80 6.50 3.37 0.21
CA ARG A 80 5.20 2.78 0.55
C ARG A 80 5.41 1.43 1.19
N PHE A 81 4.76 1.25 2.33
CA PHE A 81 4.65 -0.01 3.04
C PHE A 81 3.25 -0.59 2.81
N GLY A 82 3.16 -1.84 2.39
CA GLY A 82 1.88 -2.52 2.26
C GLY A 82 1.26 -2.87 3.61
N SER A 83 2.08 -3.13 4.62
CA SER A 83 1.67 -3.42 6.00
C SER A 83 2.90 -3.48 6.91
N VAL A 84 2.81 -2.83 8.07
CA VAL A 84 3.77 -2.94 9.18
C VAL A 84 3.01 -3.13 10.49
N THR A 85 3.20 -4.24 11.16
CA THR A 85 2.37 -4.67 12.30
C THR A 85 3.05 -4.38 13.62
N HIS A 86 2.43 -3.56 14.51
CA HIS A 86 1.11 -2.90 14.42
C HIS A 86 1.25 -1.39 14.32
N GLN A 87 2.39 -0.85 14.74
CA GLN A 87 2.74 0.57 14.68
C GLN A 87 4.10 0.72 14.01
N ALA A 88 4.25 1.72 13.17
CA ALA A 88 5.48 1.99 12.46
C ALA A 88 5.98 3.42 12.71
N LYS A 89 7.31 3.55 12.84
CA LYS A 89 8.02 4.82 12.67
C LYS A 89 9.06 4.62 11.59
N VAL A 90 9.10 5.54 10.62
CA VAL A 90 9.97 5.45 9.45
C VAL A 90 10.93 6.62 9.45
N TYR A 91 12.21 6.34 9.26
CA TYR A 91 13.29 7.32 9.28
C TYR A 91 14.12 7.25 8.01
N ALA A 92 14.50 8.42 7.50
CA ALA A 92 15.49 8.59 6.44
C ALA A 92 16.72 9.27 7.06
N ASP A 93 17.89 8.64 7.01
CA ASP A 93 19.15 9.11 7.62
C ASP A 93 18.98 9.59 9.09
N GLY A 94 18.16 8.88 9.86
CA GLY A 94 17.87 9.18 11.26
C GLY A 94 16.78 10.23 11.49
N HIS A 95 16.24 10.86 10.45
CA HIS A 95 15.15 11.83 10.55
C HIS A 95 13.80 11.13 10.35
N LEU A 96 12.87 11.36 11.27
CA LEU A 96 11.52 10.82 11.18
C LEU A 96 10.79 11.40 9.97
N ILE A 97 10.36 10.54 9.05
CA ILE A 97 9.62 10.92 7.83
C ILE A 97 8.16 10.45 7.83
N GLY A 98 7.78 9.58 8.75
CA GLY A 98 6.41 9.14 8.89
C GLY A 98 6.17 8.21 10.07
N GLU A 99 4.92 8.20 10.52
CA GLU A 99 4.39 7.28 11.54
C GLU A 99 3.06 6.70 11.04
N HIS A 100 2.82 5.45 11.38
CA HIS A 100 1.56 4.78 11.04
C HIS A 100 1.09 3.86 12.17
N LYS A 101 -0.22 3.83 12.38
CA LYS A 101 -0.88 2.91 13.29
C LYS A 101 -2.02 2.22 12.57
N GLY A 102 -1.88 0.93 12.34
CA GLY A 102 -2.82 0.13 11.56
C GLY A 102 -2.07 -0.99 10.85
N GLY A 103 -1.85 -2.11 11.55
CA GLY A 103 -0.91 -3.16 11.16
C GLY A 103 -1.20 -3.85 9.82
N PHE A 104 -2.42 -3.69 9.25
CA PHE A 104 -2.85 -4.37 8.02
C PHE A 104 -3.22 -3.40 6.90
N THR A 105 -3.04 -2.11 7.10
CA THR A 105 -3.32 -1.06 6.12
C THR A 105 -2.04 -0.49 5.51
N PRO A 106 -2.03 -0.15 4.22
CA PRO A 106 -0.88 0.49 3.58
C PRO A 106 -0.75 1.95 4.01
N PHE A 107 0.49 2.44 3.99
CA PHE A 107 0.80 3.85 4.20
C PHE A 107 2.02 4.28 3.39
N GLU A 108 2.21 5.59 3.27
CA GLU A 108 3.26 6.22 2.47
C GLU A 108 4.00 7.27 3.29
N CYS A 109 5.30 7.35 3.07
CA CYS A 109 6.17 8.39 3.60
C CYS A 109 6.89 9.09 2.45
N LEU A 110 6.78 10.42 2.40
CA LEU A 110 7.52 11.23 1.42
C LEU A 110 9.00 11.28 1.81
N ILE A 111 9.88 10.99 0.86
CA ILE A 111 11.33 11.18 1.04
C ILE A 111 11.64 12.67 0.93
N PRO A 112 12.35 13.27 1.89
CA PRO A 112 12.75 14.67 1.83
C PRO A 112 13.57 14.99 0.57
N SER A 113 13.23 16.07 -0.13
CA SER A 113 13.92 16.48 -1.35
C SER A 113 15.40 16.82 -1.12
N SER A 114 15.79 17.15 0.11
CA SER A 114 17.19 17.36 0.50
C SER A 114 18.08 16.11 0.32
N LEU A 115 17.49 14.93 0.15
CA LEU A 115 18.20 13.67 -0.09
C LEU A 115 18.32 13.33 -1.58
N TYR A 116 17.64 14.04 -2.49
CA TYR A 116 17.57 13.64 -3.90
C TYR A 116 18.89 13.71 -4.65
N ASP A 117 19.85 14.51 -4.16
CA ASP A 117 21.20 14.62 -4.74
C ASP A 117 22.18 13.55 -4.19
N ALA A 118 21.77 12.73 -3.22
CA ALA A 118 22.59 11.65 -2.70
C ALA A 118 22.52 10.41 -3.61
N GLU A 119 23.56 9.59 -3.60
CA GLU A 119 23.54 8.29 -4.30
C GLU A 119 22.64 7.27 -3.61
N GLN A 120 22.53 7.35 -2.28
CA GLN A 120 21.74 6.46 -1.44
C GLN A 120 21.40 7.14 -0.11
N PHE A 121 20.38 6.61 0.56
CA PHE A 121 20.03 6.99 1.93
C PHE A 121 19.75 5.75 2.79
N ARG A 122 19.83 5.92 4.08
CA ARG A 122 19.51 4.88 5.04
C ARG A 122 18.05 4.94 5.43
N LEU A 123 17.30 3.91 5.06
CA LEU A 123 15.91 3.71 5.48
C LEU A 123 15.89 2.85 6.74
N THR A 124 15.43 3.42 7.86
CA THR A 124 15.27 2.71 9.13
C THR A 124 13.79 2.67 9.52
N VAL A 125 13.29 1.50 9.88
CA VAL A 125 11.89 1.29 10.28
C VAL A 125 11.84 0.65 11.65
N CYS A 126 11.12 1.28 12.57
CA CYS A 126 10.72 0.68 13.84
C CYS A 126 9.32 0.11 13.68
N ALA A 127 9.20 -1.21 13.79
CA ALA A 127 7.92 -1.92 13.83
C ALA A 127 7.64 -2.35 15.28
N ASN A 128 6.66 -1.74 15.93
CA ASN A 128 6.27 -2.08 17.29
C ASN A 128 5.06 -3.03 17.26
N ASN A 129 5.16 -4.18 17.92
CA ASN A 129 4.14 -5.23 17.94
C ASN A 129 3.29 -5.27 19.21
N GLU A 130 3.37 -4.24 20.05
CA GLU A 130 2.51 -4.12 21.23
C GLU A 130 1.03 -4.01 20.81
N LEU A 131 0.17 -4.76 21.48
CA LEU A 131 -1.28 -4.71 21.33
C LEU A 131 -1.91 -4.06 22.55
N ASN A 132 -2.83 -3.14 22.31
CA ASN A 132 -3.60 -2.50 23.36
C ASN A 132 -4.99 -2.09 22.86
N TYR A 133 -5.76 -1.35 23.64
CA TYR A 133 -7.10 -0.91 23.24
C TYR A 133 -7.12 0.15 22.13
N THR A 134 -5.97 0.62 21.69
CA THR A 134 -5.84 1.59 20.58
C THR A 134 -5.28 0.98 19.29
N THR A 135 -5.00 -0.33 19.27
CA THR A 135 -4.57 -1.09 18.09
C THR A 135 -5.72 -1.89 17.49
N LEU A 136 -5.58 -2.28 16.22
CA LEU A 136 -6.43 -3.26 15.56
C LEU A 136 -5.53 -4.37 14.99
N PRO A 137 -5.68 -5.63 15.46
CA PRO A 137 -6.61 -6.09 16.49
C PRO A 137 -6.27 -5.57 17.88
N VAL A 138 -7.25 -5.66 18.80
CA VAL A 138 -7.10 -5.26 20.20
C VAL A 138 -6.44 -6.38 21.00
N GLY A 139 -5.56 -6.03 21.92
CA GLY A 139 -4.97 -6.94 22.89
C GLY A 139 -4.74 -6.30 24.24
N ASN A 140 -4.33 -7.09 25.21
CA ASN A 140 -3.98 -6.64 26.56
C ASN A 140 -2.45 -6.63 26.68
N TYR A 141 -1.90 -5.46 26.86
CA TYR A 141 -0.48 -5.25 27.13
C TYR A 141 -0.25 -5.21 28.63
N SER A 142 0.80 -5.88 29.11
CA SER A 142 1.26 -5.79 30.50
C SER A 142 2.79 -5.79 30.57
N GLU A 143 3.30 -5.18 31.63
CA GLU A 143 4.70 -5.20 32.00
C GLU A 143 4.84 -5.84 33.38
N GLU A 144 5.76 -6.78 33.49
CA GLU A 144 6.10 -7.43 34.74
C GLU A 144 7.61 -7.33 34.96
N VAL A 145 8.03 -7.25 36.22
CA VAL A 145 9.46 -7.29 36.56
C VAL A 145 9.81 -8.73 36.89
N ASP A 146 10.76 -9.32 36.19
CA ASP A 146 11.23 -10.67 36.43
C ASP A 146 12.10 -10.76 37.69
N GLU A 147 12.53 -11.96 38.04
CA GLU A 147 13.37 -12.25 39.20
C GLU A 147 14.76 -11.58 39.14
N ASN A 148 15.19 -11.14 37.95
CA ASN A 148 16.45 -10.43 37.70
C ASN A 148 16.27 -8.90 37.70
N GLY A 149 15.05 -8.40 37.94
CA GLY A 149 14.73 -6.98 37.92
C GLY A 149 14.55 -6.40 36.50
N GLN A 150 14.40 -7.25 35.46
CA GLN A 150 14.18 -6.84 34.09
C GLN A 150 12.69 -6.70 33.78
N ILE A 151 12.33 -5.67 33.00
CA ILE A 151 10.96 -5.50 32.53
C ILE A 151 10.68 -6.49 31.40
N VAL A 152 9.77 -7.42 31.65
CA VAL A 152 9.23 -8.34 30.67
C VAL A 152 7.90 -7.83 30.18
N LYS A 153 7.81 -7.55 28.88
CA LYS A 153 6.60 -7.12 28.21
C LYS A 153 5.84 -8.34 27.71
N THR A 154 4.55 -8.38 27.97
CA THR A 154 3.69 -9.46 27.49
C THR A 154 2.45 -8.87 26.80
N VAL A 155 1.96 -9.59 25.80
CA VAL A 155 0.72 -9.29 25.11
C VAL A 155 -0.18 -10.51 25.18
N LYS A 156 -1.42 -10.31 25.59
CA LYS A 156 -2.48 -11.30 25.50
C LYS A 156 -3.45 -10.88 24.42
N GLU A 157 -3.53 -11.67 23.38
CA GLU A 157 -4.41 -11.44 22.24
C GLU A 157 -5.89 -11.59 22.66
N ASN A 158 -6.76 -10.76 22.05
CA ASN A 158 -8.23 -10.89 22.14
C ASN A 158 -8.81 -11.49 20.87
N PHE A 159 -8.03 -12.32 20.17
CA PHE A 159 -8.37 -13.01 18.93
C PHE A 159 -7.71 -14.40 18.93
N ASP A 160 -8.11 -15.28 18.04
CA ASP A 160 -7.70 -16.70 18.03
C ASP A 160 -6.65 -17.07 16.99
N PHE A 161 -5.80 -16.12 16.64
CA PHE A 161 -4.61 -16.35 15.81
C PHE A 161 -3.36 -15.76 16.49
N PHE A 162 -2.18 -16.18 16.05
CA PHE A 162 -0.91 -15.69 16.60
C PHE A 162 -0.68 -14.22 16.22
N ASN A 163 -0.09 -13.44 17.13
CA ASN A 163 0.27 -12.03 16.88
C ASN A 163 1.50 -11.93 15.97
N TYR A 164 1.31 -12.23 14.68
CA TYR A 164 2.35 -12.08 13.68
C TYR A 164 2.73 -10.62 13.49
N ALA A 165 4.04 -10.32 13.50
CA ALA A 165 4.52 -8.96 13.48
C ALA A 165 5.73 -8.77 12.57
N GLY A 166 5.96 -7.51 12.16
CA GLY A 166 7.04 -7.12 11.28
C GLY A 166 6.53 -6.37 10.05
N ILE A 167 7.38 -6.28 9.03
CA ILE A 167 7.01 -5.72 7.71
C ILE A 167 6.45 -6.86 6.87
N GLN A 168 5.12 -7.03 6.92
CA GLN A 168 4.47 -8.25 6.41
C GLN A 168 4.07 -8.19 4.94
N ARG A 169 4.05 -7.01 4.33
CA ARG A 169 3.74 -6.85 2.91
C ARG A 169 4.84 -6.06 2.22
N THR A 170 4.79 -6.07 0.89
CA THR A 170 5.77 -5.44 0.02
C THR A 170 6.08 -3.99 0.40
N VAL A 171 7.36 -3.63 0.27
CA VAL A 171 7.84 -2.26 0.39
C VAL A 171 8.29 -1.79 -0.98
N HIS A 172 7.80 -0.63 -1.39
CA HIS A 172 8.18 0.01 -2.65
C HIS A 172 8.75 1.40 -2.40
N LEU A 173 9.83 1.71 -3.08
CA LEU A 173 10.21 3.08 -3.37
C LEU A 173 9.60 3.41 -4.71
N TYR A 174 8.84 4.51 -4.82
CA TYR A 174 8.31 4.89 -6.11
C TYR A 174 8.37 6.39 -6.33
N LYS A 175 8.61 6.73 -7.58
CA LYS A 175 8.69 8.08 -8.10
C LYS A 175 7.38 8.41 -8.79
N ARG A 176 6.81 9.58 -8.50
CA ARG A 176 5.55 10.06 -9.08
C ARG A 176 5.59 11.55 -9.36
N PRO A 177 4.82 12.06 -10.33
CA PRO A 177 4.72 13.49 -10.58
C PRO A 177 4.10 14.25 -9.39
N LYS A 178 4.49 15.51 -9.20
CA LYS A 178 3.84 16.41 -8.23
C LYS A 178 2.42 16.77 -8.67
N ASN A 179 2.22 17.00 -9.96
CA ASN A 179 0.89 17.15 -10.57
C ASN A 179 0.40 15.78 -11.02
N ARG A 180 -0.55 15.20 -10.30
CA ARG A 180 -0.86 13.76 -10.44
C ARG A 180 -2.30 13.37 -10.20
N ILE A 181 -2.61 12.19 -10.63
CA ILE A 181 -3.78 11.41 -10.21
C ILE A 181 -3.48 10.84 -8.82
N GLU A 182 -4.30 11.21 -7.84
CA GLU A 182 -4.15 10.80 -6.44
C GLU A 182 -5.00 9.58 -6.10
N ASP A 183 -6.22 9.52 -6.66
CA ASP A 183 -7.15 8.42 -6.43
C ASP A 183 -8.14 8.27 -7.57
N ILE A 184 -8.61 7.06 -7.80
CA ILE A 184 -9.62 6.71 -8.80
C ILE A 184 -10.68 5.85 -8.13
N VAL A 185 -11.94 6.25 -8.25
CA VAL A 185 -13.08 5.47 -7.77
C VAL A 185 -13.98 5.13 -8.94
N ILE A 186 -14.14 3.83 -9.21
CA ILE A 186 -14.96 3.33 -10.30
C ILE A 186 -16.23 2.71 -9.74
N ARG A 187 -17.39 3.11 -10.26
CA ARG A 187 -18.69 2.53 -9.93
C ARG A 187 -19.38 2.10 -11.19
N THR A 188 -20.01 0.94 -11.15
CA THR A 188 -20.76 0.37 -12.27
C THR A 188 -22.19 0.09 -11.85
N GLU A 189 -23.13 0.47 -12.70
CA GLU A 189 -24.56 0.21 -12.51
C GLU A 189 -25.09 -0.52 -13.73
N LEU A 190 -25.72 -1.66 -13.53
CA LEU A 190 -26.37 -2.45 -14.56
C LEU A 190 -27.88 -2.21 -14.57
N ASN A 191 -28.48 -2.14 -15.74
CA ASN A 191 -29.92 -2.18 -15.88
C ASN A 191 -30.48 -3.60 -15.52
N GLN A 192 -31.79 -3.72 -15.37
CA GLN A 192 -32.41 -4.97 -14.89
C GLN A 192 -32.22 -6.17 -15.82
N ASP A 193 -32.16 -5.94 -17.12
CA ASP A 193 -31.98 -6.99 -18.13
C ASP A 193 -30.52 -7.25 -18.48
N LEU A 194 -29.57 -6.59 -17.78
CA LEU A 194 -28.12 -6.75 -17.92
C LEU A 194 -27.57 -6.40 -19.33
N THR A 195 -28.32 -5.63 -20.10
CA THR A 195 -27.96 -5.24 -21.47
C THR A 195 -27.21 -3.92 -21.57
N GLN A 196 -27.22 -3.12 -20.49
CA GLN A 196 -26.59 -1.83 -20.44
C GLN A 196 -25.92 -1.59 -19.10
N ALA A 197 -24.70 -1.06 -19.11
CA ALA A 197 -23.96 -0.64 -17.91
C ALA A 197 -23.62 0.84 -17.98
N VAL A 198 -23.86 1.55 -16.90
CA VAL A 198 -23.32 2.89 -16.67
C VAL A 198 -22.02 2.76 -15.86
N VAL A 199 -20.93 3.28 -16.38
CA VAL A 199 -19.63 3.34 -15.71
C VAL A 199 -19.37 4.77 -15.30
N ASN A 200 -19.17 4.98 -13.99
CA ASN A 200 -18.79 6.27 -13.41
C ASN A 200 -17.36 6.18 -12.87
N VAL A 201 -16.51 7.13 -13.23
CA VAL A 201 -15.12 7.23 -12.82
C VAL A 201 -14.89 8.59 -12.18
N ASP A 202 -14.73 8.60 -10.86
CA ASP A 202 -14.37 9.79 -10.09
C ASP A 202 -12.85 9.83 -9.89
N VAL A 203 -12.21 10.92 -10.29
CA VAL A 203 -10.75 11.08 -10.20
C VAL A 203 -10.44 12.21 -9.23
N LYS A 204 -9.62 11.89 -8.22
CA LYS A 204 -9.00 12.89 -7.36
C LYS A 204 -7.61 13.21 -7.86
N THR A 205 -7.30 14.49 -8.01
CA THR A 205 -6.01 14.98 -8.48
C THR A 205 -5.31 15.84 -7.43
N VAL A 206 -4.00 15.99 -7.58
CA VAL A 206 -3.16 16.92 -6.81
C VAL A 206 -2.36 17.76 -7.80
N GLY A 207 -2.21 19.05 -7.50
CA GLY A 207 -1.50 20.00 -8.34
C GLY A 207 -2.38 20.60 -9.44
N GLN A 208 -1.74 21.10 -10.51
CA GLN A 208 -2.41 21.80 -11.61
C GLN A 208 -2.29 21.00 -12.91
N TYR A 209 -3.32 21.07 -13.71
CA TYR A 209 -3.40 20.47 -15.05
C TYR A 209 -4.42 21.24 -15.89
N ASP A 210 -4.28 21.16 -17.21
CA ASP A 210 -5.20 21.83 -18.13
C ASP A 210 -6.39 20.95 -18.49
N SER A 211 -6.13 19.65 -18.71
CA SER A 211 -7.16 18.71 -19.15
C SER A 211 -6.95 17.31 -18.59
N ILE A 212 -8.07 16.58 -18.51
CA ILE A 212 -8.12 15.17 -18.13
C ILE A 212 -8.80 14.38 -19.24
N ARG A 213 -8.17 13.29 -19.66
CA ARG A 213 -8.76 12.31 -20.56
C ARG A 213 -9.02 11.02 -19.79
N MET A 214 -10.22 10.49 -19.91
CA MET A 214 -10.61 9.21 -19.32
C MET A 214 -11.18 8.32 -20.42
N SER A 215 -10.64 7.11 -20.53
CA SER A 215 -11.10 6.10 -21.50
C SER A 215 -11.29 4.75 -20.85
N ILE A 216 -12.21 3.96 -21.39
CA ILE A 216 -12.39 2.55 -21.05
C ILE A 216 -11.78 1.71 -22.15
N LEU A 217 -10.95 0.76 -21.74
CA LEU A 217 -10.35 -0.26 -22.61
C LEU A 217 -10.96 -1.61 -22.28
N ASP A 218 -11.08 -2.46 -23.32
CA ASP A 218 -11.43 -3.86 -23.14
C ASP A 218 -10.23 -4.70 -22.63
N GLN A 219 -10.41 -5.98 -22.49
CA GLN A 219 -9.37 -6.91 -21.99
C GLN A 219 -8.21 -7.03 -22.98
N GLU A 220 -8.42 -6.79 -24.26
CA GLU A 220 -7.43 -6.77 -25.33
C GLU A 220 -6.70 -5.42 -25.43
N GLY A 221 -7.08 -4.43 -24.62
CA GLY A 221 -6.50 -3.07 -24.58
C GLY A 221 -7.03 -2.15 -25.68
N GLN A 222 -8.13 -2.50 -26.35
CA GLN A 222 -8.78 -1.64 -27.34
C GLN A 222 -9.71 -0.64 -26.64
N GLU A 223 -9.75 0.59 -27.17
CA GLU A 223 -10.61 1.64 -26.62
C GLU A 223 -12.08 1.35 -26.93
N VAL A 224 -12.86 1.10 -25.87
CA VAL A 224 -14.33 0.96 -25.93
C VAL A 224 -14.98 2.32 -26.11
N GLY A 225 -14.44 3.35 -25.46
CA GLY A 225 -14.90 4.73 -25.62
C GLY A 225 -14.29 5.67 -24.58
N LEU A 226 -14.64 6.95 -24.74
CA LEU A 226 -14.25 8.03 -23.82
C LEU A 226 -15.38 8.33 -22.83
N LEU A 227 -14.99 8.69 -21.60
CA LEU A 227 -15.96 9.17 -20.61
C LEU A 227 -16.22 10.67 -20.81
N GLU A 228 -17.48 11.05 -20.82
CA GLU A 228 -17.93 12.43 -20.77
C GLU A 228 -18.29 12.79 -19.33
N ASN A 229 -17.64 13.81 -18.77
CA ASN A 229 -17.81 14.21 -17.37
C ASN A 229 -17.69 13.04 -16.37
N GLY A 230 -16.76 12.10 -16.62
CA GLY A 230 -16.52 10.95 -15.76
C GLY A 230 -17.54 9.80 -15.93
N GLN A 231 -18.41 9.85 -16.94
CA GLN A 231 -19.44 8.85 -17.16
C GLN A 231 -19.41 8.29 -18.58
N MET A 232 -19.72 7.02 -18.72
CA MET A 232 -19.90 6.34 -20.01
C MET A 232 -20.96 5.25 -19.89
N VAL A 233 -21.74 5.06 -20.96
CA VAL A 233 -22.66 3.92 -21.10
C VAL A 233 -22.03 2.87 -22.01
N ILE A 234 -22.05 1.63 -21.58
CA ILE A 234 -21.62 0.48 -22.38
C ILE A 234 -22.83 -0.38 -22.71
N GLU A 235 -23.13 -0.47 -24.00
CA GLU A 235 -24.18 -1.35 -24.51
C GLU A 235 -23.68 -2.79 -24.59
N HIS A 236 -24.47 -3.73 -24.16
CA HIS A 236 -24.15 -5.17 -24.13
C HIS A 236 -22.78 -5.46 -23.49
N PRO A 237 -22.53 -5.02 -22.24
CA PRO A 237 -21.25 -5.21 -21.60
C PRO A 237 -20.94 -6.68 -21.40
N ARG A 238 -19.68 -7.08 -21.57
CA ARG A 238 -19.23 -8.36 -21.07
C ARG A 238 -19.12 -8.31 -19.56
N LEU A 239 -19.92 -9.15 -18.90
CA LEU A 239 -20.00 -9.13 -17.44
C LEU A 239 -18.85 -9.91 -16.80
N TRP A 240 -18.43 -9.47 -15.62
CA TRP A 240 -17.62 -10.27 -14.73
C TRP A 240 -18.51 -11.39 -14.13
N GLU A 241 -18.13 -12.63 -14.29
CA GLU A 241 -18.83 -13.79 -13.75
C GLU A 241 -17.89 -14.68 -12.93
N VAL A 242 -18.46 -15.53 -12.09
CA VAL A 242 -17.69 -16.56 -11.37
C VAL A 242 -17.05 -17.49 -12.40
N LEU A 243 -15.74 -17.71 -12.31
CA LEU A 243 -14.88 -18.47 -13.24
C LEU A 243 -14.70 -17.84 -14.63
N ASP A 244 -15.33 -16.70 -14.93
CA ASP A 244 -15.07 -15.86 -16.09
C ASP A 244 -14.95 -14.41 -15.69
N ALA A 245 -13.81 -14.07 -15.05
CA ALA A 245 -13.56 -12.76 -14.46
C ALA A 245 -13.12 -11.75 -15.53
N TYR A 246 -14.03 -11.36 -16.42
CA TYR A 246 -13.74 -10.36 -17.44
C TYR A 246 -13.52 -8.98 -16.81
N LEU A 247 -12.42 -8.31 -17.18
CA LEU A 247 -12.06 -6.99 -16.66
C LEU A 247 -11.92 -5.98 -17.79
N TYR A 248 -12.51 -4.83 -17.58
CA TYR A 248 -12.21 -3.58 -18.30
C TYR A 248 -11.09 -2.83 -17.60
N THR A 249 -10.51 -1.86 -18.29
CA THR A 249 -9.50 -0.96 -17.74
C THR A 249 -9.98 0.48 -17.92
N ALA A 250 -10.09 1.21 -16.81
CA ALA A 250 -10.23 2.66 -16.84
C ALA A 250 -8.84 3.29 -16.91
N LYS A 251 -8.53 3.98 -17.99
CA LYS A 251 -7.29 4.73 -18.19
C LYS A 251 -7.55 6.21 -18.00
N VAL A 252 -6.75 6.83 -17.13
CA VAL A 252 -6.81 8.25 -16.81
C VAL A 252 -5.48 8.90 -17.19
N GLU A 253 -5.53 10.03 -17.87
CA GLU A 253 -4.38 10.80 -18.32
C GLU A 253 -4.61 12.29 -18.01
N LEU A 254 -3.62 12.93 -17.35
CA LEU A 254 -3.59 14.38 -17.09
C LEU A 254 -2.62 15.06 -18.03
N PHE A 255 -2.99 16.25 -18.52
CA PHE A 255 -2.19 17.02 -19.48
C PHE A 255 -2.03 18.47 -19.04
N ASP A 256 -0.89 19.06 -19.45
CA ASP A 256 -0.62 20.48 -19.52
C ASP A 256 -0.36 20.82 -21.00
N GLY A 257 -1.33 21.41 -21.68
CA GLY A 257 -1.38 21.49 -23.14
C GLY A 257 -1.31 20.10 -23.78
N GLU A 258 -0.25 19.82 -24.54
CA GLU A 258 0.01 18.52 -25.17
C GLU A 258 0.91 17.61 -24.31
N ASN A 259 1.47 18.13 -23.20
CA ASN A 259 2.39 17.36 -22.35
C ASN A 259 1.62 16.47 -21.40
N LEU A 260 1.92 15.17 -21.42
CA LEU A 260 1.38 14.21 -20.45
C LEU A 260 2.06 14.40 -19.10
N LEU A 261 1.29 14.87 -18.09
CA LEU A 261 1.75 15.05 -16.72
C LEU A 261 1.73 13.76 -15.94
N ASP A 262 0.61 13.02 -16.00
CA ASP A 262 0.46 11.77 -15.29
C ASP A 262 -0.50 10.82 -16.00
N THR A 263 -0.27 9.52 -15.84
CA THR A 263 -1.18 8.47 -16.33
C THR A 263 -1.27 7.32 -15.35
N TYR A 264 -2.50 6.83 -15.19
CA TYR A 264 -2.79 5.66 -14.36
C TYR A 264 -3.92 4.83 -14.96
N SER A 265 -3.85 3.52 -14.76
CA SER A 265 -4.87 2.59 -15.25
C SER A 265 -5.33 1.68 -14.10
N GLU A 266 -6.64 1.53 -13.96
CA GLU A 266 -7.27 0.69 -12.94
C GLU A 266 -8.21 -0.32 -13.60
N GLN A 267 -8.10 -1.59 -13.21
CA GLN A 267 -8.97 -2.64 -13.74
C GLN A 267 -10.25 -2.75 -12.92
N PHE A 268 -11.37 -3.02 -13.60
CA PHE A 268 -12.67 -3.21 -12.95
C PHE A 268 -13.53 -4.21 -13.69
N GLY A 269 -14.39 -4.89 -12.95
CA GLY A 269 -15.41 -5.79 -13.51
C GLY A 269 -16.80 -5.17 -13.46
N ILE A 270 -17.60 -5.39 -14.46
CA ILE A 270 -19.01 -4.99 -14.50
C ILE A 270 -19.86 -6.15 -14.02
N ARG A 271 -20.51 -6.00 -12.86
CA ARG A 271 -21.41 -7.00 -12.27
C ARG A 271 -22.44 -6.37 -11.36
N SER A 272 -23.56 -7.05 -11.20
CA SER A 272 -24.51 -6.79 -10.11
C SER A 272 -24.31 -7.77 -8.97
N VAL A 273 -24.53 -7.30 -7.75
CA VAL A 273 -24.49 -8.13 -6.53
C VAL A 273 -25.76 -7.85 -5.75
N ALA A 274 -26.50 -8.90 -5.38
CA ALA A 274 -27.70 -8.78 -4.58
C ALA A 274 -27.77 -9.89 -3.51
N VAL A 275 -28.47 -9.59 -2.42
CA VAL A 275 -28.86 -10.59 -1.41
C VAL A 275 -30.36 -10.57 -1.31
N GLU A 276 -31.00 -11.65 -1.75
CA GLU A 276 -32.45 -11.79 -1.79
C GLU A 276 -32.87 -13.12 -1.13
N ASN A 277 -33.86 -13.06 -0.25
CA ASN A 277 -34.36 -14.24 0.47
C ASN A 277 -33.25 -15.10 1.14
N GLY A 278 -32.21 -14.46 1.65
CA GLY A 278 -31.09 -15.14 2.30
C GLY A 278 -30.09 -15.82 1.34
N GLN A 279 -30.23 -15.59 0.03
CA GLN A 279 -29.28 -16.07 -0.99
C GLN A 279 -28.51 -14.91 -1.60
N PHE A 280 -27.26 -15.19 -1.94
CA PHE A 280 -26.36 -14.26 -2.61
C PHE A 280 -26.42 -14.48 -4.13
N PHE A 281 -26.55 -13.38 -4.87
CA PHE A 281 -26.65 -13.40 -6.33
C PHE A 281 -25.56 -12.55 -6.97
N ILE A 282 -24.99 -13.08 -8.05
CA ILE A 282 -24.14 -12.32 -8.98
C ILE A 282 -24.82 -12.34 -10.34
N ASN A 283 -25.08 -11.18 -10.94
CA ASN A 283 -25.77 -11.03 -12.23
C ASN A 283 -27.10 -11.83 -12.28
N GLY A 284 -27.86 -11.82 -11.18
CA GLY A 284 -29.12 -12.56 -11.06
C GLY A 284 -28.98 -14.08 -10.95
N LYS A 285 -27.77 -14.62 -10.88
CA LYS A 285 -27.48 -16.06 -10.67
C LYS A 285 -27.11 -16.32 -9.22
N PRO A 286 -27.67 -17.36 -8.53
CA PRO A 286 -27.33 -17.70 -7.15
C PRO A 286 -25.94 -18.32 -7.00
#